data_d21d75fc231d8ef9f4dba2bd6dd5d13f
#
_entry.id   d21d75fc231d8ef9f4dba2bd6dd5d13f
#
_cell.length_a   1.000
_cell.length_b   1.000
_cell.length_c   1.000
_cell.angle_alpha   90.00
_cell.angle_beta   90.00
_cell.angle_gamma   90.00
#
_symmetry.space_group_name_H-M   'P 1'
#
loop_
_entity.id
_entity.type
_entity.pdbx_description
1 polymer ?
#
loop_
_entity_poly.entity_id
_entity_poly.type
_entity_poly.pdbx_seq_one_letter_code
_entity_poly.pdbx_strand_id
1 'polypeptide(L)'
;MGAYKKAISCEVAGVVVGGFNYYDLEEILGYTLGVAITGSEDLITSLIVTEGYGKIQMGQQTFDLLKGHSGMLASINGATQIRAGVIRPEIIIPNRDATSQDEDGNETLGITEGSLVRVIRSPNFGKIGTVTDLPPELRKMESETMVRIAIIDIDGAQFEIPRSNLEVVETD
;
A
#
# COMPACT_ATOMS: atom_id res chain seq x y z
N MET A 1 -14.46 5.75 -14.15
CA MET A 1 -15.44 4.89 -14.85
C MET A 1 -15.10 4.60 -16.32
N GLY A 2 -15.01 5.56 -17.24
CA GLY A 2 -14.82 5.29 -18.68
C GLY A 2 -13.59 4.44 -19.03
N ALA A 3 -12.43 4.72 -18.44
CA ALA A 3 -11.21 3.96 -18.66
C ALA A 3 -11.34 2.48 -18.20
N TYR A 4 -12.00 2.24 -17.07
CA TYR A 4 -12.22 0.89 -16.57
C TYR A 4 -13.18 0.09 -17.46
N LYS A 5 -14.30 0.70 -17.91
CA LYS A 5 -15.20 0.07 -18.89
C LYS A 5 -14.46 -0.26 -20.20
N LYS A 6 -13.55 0.60 -20.64
CA LYS A 6 -12.71 0.33 -21.79
C LYS A 6 -11.74 -0.83 -21.55
N ALA A 7 -11.12 -0.91 -20.37
CA ALA A 7 -10.25 -2.03 -20.00
C ALA A 7 -10.99 -3.37 -20.05
N ILE A 8 -12.21 -3.44 -19.51
CA ILE A 8 -13.07 -4.62 -19.62
C ILE A 8 -13.32 -5.00 -21.09
N SER A 9 -13.67 -4.02 -21.93
CA SER A 9 -13.92 -4.28 -23.38
C SER A 9 -12.68 -4.73 -24.15
N CYS A 10 -11.50 -4.51 -23.62
CA CYS A 10 -10.21 -4.94 -24.16
C CYS A 10 -9.67 -6.21 -23.47
N GLU A 11 -10.46 -6.82 -22.57
CA GLU A 11 -10.09 -8.04 -21.81
C GLU A 11 -8.77 -7.88 -21.04
N VAL A 12 -8.51 -6.68 -20.50
CA VAL A 12 -7.32 -6.41 -19.68
C VAL A 12 -7.46 -7.15 -18.34
N ALA A 13 -6.43 -7.89 -17.94
CA ALA A 13 -6.45 -8.71 -16.71
C ALA A 13 -6.65 -7.88 -15.43
N GLY A 14 -6.08 -6.65 -15.40
CA GLY A 14 -6.23 -5.79 -14.24
C GLY A 14 -5.96 -4.31 -14.53
N VAL A 15 -6.47 -3.46 -13.65
CA VAL A 15 -6.29 -2.00 -13.67
C VAL A 15 -5.88 -1.55 -12.28
N VAL A 16 -4.80 -0.79 -12.21
CA VAL A 16 -4.29 -0.19 -10.97
C VAL A 16 -4.49 1.32 -11.05
N VAL A 17 -5.13 1.89 -10.05
CA VAL A 17 -5.44 3.32 -9.99
C VAL A 17 -5.12 3.90 -8.60
N GLY A 18 -4.85 5.19 -8.52
CA GLY A 18 -4.68 5.88 -7.24
C GLY A 18 -5.98 5.89 -6.45
N GLY A 19 -6.90 6.71 -6.83
CA GLY A 19 -8.24 6.77 -6.23
C GLY A 19 -9.34 6.30 -7.18
N PHE A 20 -10.46 5.84 -6.60
CA PHE A 20 -11.64 5.46 -7.37
C PHE A 20 -12.90 6.01 -6.72
N ASN A 21 -13.89 6.41 -7.53
CA ASN A 21 -15.13 6.94 -6.99
C ASN A 21 -15.98 5.80 -6.41
N TYR A 22 -16.48 5.98 -5.19
CA TYR A 22 -17.29 4.98 -4.51
C TYR A 22 -18.56 4.58 -5.28
N TYR A 23 -19.28 5.56 -5.82
CA TYR A 23 -20.51 5.29 -6.59
C TYR A 23 -20.25 4.60 -7.92
N ASP A 24 -19.11 4.93 -8.56
CA ASP A 24 -18.67 4.23 -9.78
C ASP A 24 -18.33 2.77 -9.48
N LEU A 25 -17.82 2.48 -8.27
CA LEU A 25 -17.51 1.12 -7.85
C LEU A 25 -18.79 0.33 -7.55
N GLU A 26 -19.81 0.93 -6.92
CA GLU A 26 -21.12 0.32 -6.74
C GLU A 26 -21.76 -0.02 -8.09
N GLU A 27 -21.63 0.84 -9.11
CA GLU A 27 -22.14 0.57 -10.45
C GLU A 27 -21.43 -0.62 -11.11
N ILE A 28 -20.11 -0.78 -10.89
CA ILE A 28 -19.35 -1.91 -11.40
C ILE A 28 -19.76 -3.22 -10.74
N LEU A 29 -19.91 -3.22 -9.43
CA LEU A 29 -20.21 -4.41 -8.63
C LEU A 29 -21.71 -4.79 -8.72
N GLY A 30 -22.59 -3.84 -8.99
CA GLY A 30 -24.03 -4.04 -9.02
C GLY A 30 -24.68 -4.09 -7.63
N TYR A 31 -23.92 -3.77 -6.57
CA TYR A 31 -24.42 -3.72 -5.19
C TYR A 31 -23.64 -2.70 -4.34
N THR A 32 -24.25 -2.27 -3.24
CA THR A 32 -23.62 -1.35 -2.29
C THR A 32 -22.52 -2.04 -1.49
N LEU A 33 -21.32 -1.49 -1.51
CA LEU A 33 -20.20 -1.97 -0.71
C LEU A 33 -20.50 -1.80 0.79
N GLY A 34 -20.79 -2.90 1.46
CA GLY A 34 -20.97 -2.95 2.92
C GLY A 34 -19.73 -3.43 3.65
N VAL A 35 -19.79 -3.39 4.99
CA VAL A 35 -18.68 -3.79 5.88
C VAL A 35 -18.33 -5.29 5.79
N ALA A 36 -19.13 -6.10 5.10
CA ALA A 36 -19.01 -7.57 5.03
C ALA A 36 -18.43 -8.09 3.72
N ILE A 37 -17.92 -7.23 2.85
CA ILE A 37 -17.43 -7.61 1.53
C ILE A 37 -16.05 -8.21 1.65
N THR A 38 -15.89 -9.38 1.07
CA THR A 38 -14.66 -10.17 1.17
C THR A 38 -13.65 -9.88 0.07
N GLY A 39 -14.00 -9.02 -0.92
CA GLY A 39 -13.13 -8.71 -2.06
C GLY A 39 -12.85 -9.90 -2.96
N SER A 40 -13.71 -10.91 -2.92
CA SER A 40 -13.63 -12.12 -3.75
C SER A 40 -14.64 -12.10 -4.89
N GLU A 41 -15.05 -10.92 -5.32
CA GLU A 41 -15.99 -10.75 -6.42
C GLU A 41 -15.37 -11.20 -7.74
N ASP A 42 -16.11 -11.99 -8.53
CA ASP A 42 -15.71 -12.43 -9.86
C ASP A 42 -15.74 -11.26 -10.87
N LEU A 43 -14.73 -10.44 -10.84
CA LEU A 43 -14.53 -9.38 -11.81
C LEU A 43 -13.72 -9.90 -13.01
N ILE A 44 -14.20 -9.67 -14.22
CA ILE A 44 -13.47 -10.00 -15.46
C ILE A 44 -12.11 -9.27 -15.50
N THR A 45 -12.07 -8.04 -15.00
CA THR A 45 -10.86 -7.21 -14.90
C THR A 45 -10.66 -6.85 -13.43
N SER A 46 -9.57 -7.30 -12.82
CA SER A 46 -9.22 -6.94 -11.44
C SER A 46 -9.04 -5.42 -11.31
N LEU A 47 -9.52 -4.84 -10.22
CA LEU A 47 -9.34 -3.43 -9.91
C LEU A 47 -8.58 -3.28 -8.59
N ILE A 48 -7.40 -2.67 -8.63
CA ILE A 48 -6.62 -2.31 -7.45
C ILE A 48 -6.62 -0.80 -7.28
N VAL A 49 -7.02 -0.34 -6.09
CA VAL A 49 -7.05 1.07 -5.72
C VAL A 49 -6.00 1.30 -4.64
N THR A 50 -4.98 2.12 -4.92
CA THR A 50 -3.82 2.30 -4.04
C THR A 50 -4.03 3.35 -2.96
N GLU A 51 -4.85 4.39 -3.24
CA GLU A 51 -5.00 5.55 -2.36
C GLU A 51 -6.42 5.68 -1.75
N GLY A 52 -7.34 4.77 -2.09
CA GLY A 52 -8.69 4.75 -1.55
C GLY A 52 -9.75 5.46 -2.40
N TYR A 53 -10.84 5.92 -1.75
CA TYR A 53 -11.97 6.51 -2.47
C TYR A 53 -11.71 7.97 -2.82
N GLY A 54 -12.16 8.37 -4.01
CA GLY A 54 -12.12 9.75 -4.50
C GLY A 54 -11.27 9.93 -5.74
N LYS A 55 -11.07 11.20 -6.14
CA LYS A 55 -10.19 11.59 -7.26
C LYS A 55 -8.78 11.85 -6.73
N ILE A 56 -8.08 10.79 -6.35
CA ILE A 56 -6.74 10.84 -5.77
C ILE A 56 -5.77 10.26 -6.79
N GLN A 57 -4.67 10.97 -7.05
CA GLN A 57 -3.62 10.46 -7.91
C GLN A 57 -2.82 9.39 -7.16
N MET A 58 -2.33 8.39 -7.89
CA MET A 58 -1.41 7.40 -7.35
C MET A 58 -0.15 8.09 -6.84
N GLY A 59 0.38 7.63 -5.72
CA GLY A 59 1.66 8.10 -5.19
C GLY A 59 2.75 7.97 -6.26
N GLN A 60 3.60 9.01 -6.38
CA GLN A 60 4.59 9.08 -7.47
C GLN A 60 5.53 7.87 -7.48
N GLN A 61 5.97 7.43 -6.31
CA GLN A 61 6.86 6.26 -6.20
C GLN A 61 6.18 4.97 -6.66
N THR A 62 4.94 4.72 -6.23
CA THR A 62 4.15 3.56 -6.70
C THR A 62 3.98 3.59 -8.21
N PHE A 63 3.70 4.77 -8.77
CA PHE A 63 3.57 4.93 -10.22
C PHE A 63 4.89 4.66 -10.94
N ASP A 64 6.00 5.20 -10.45
CA ASP A 64 7.33 5.05 -11.06
C ASP A 64 7.82 3.60 -10.95
N LEU A 65 7.54 2.92 -9.84
CA LEU A 65 7.82 1.50 -9.66
C LEU A 65 7.09 0.67 -10.73
N LEU A 66 5.78 0.81 -10.84
CA LEU A 66 4.99 0.08 -11.84
C LEU A 66 5.42 0.41 -13.27
N LYS A 67 5.72 1.68 -13.54
CA LYS A 67 6.20 2.14 -14.84
C LYS A 67 7.58 1.56 -15.17
N GLY A 68 8.48 1.45 -14.20
CA GLY A 68 9.81 0.87 -14.36
C GLY A 68 9.76 -0.61 -14.78
N HIS A 69 8.71 -1.32 -14.39
CA HIS A 69 8.47 -2.73 -14.74
C HIS A 69 7.56 -2.90 -15.98
N SER A 70 7.38 -1.85 -16.76
CA SER A 70 6.54 -1.91 -17.97
C SER A 70 7.04 -2.96 -18.95
N GLY A 71 6.13 -3.79 -19.47
CA GLY A 71 6.43 -4.89 -20.38
C GLY A 71 6.85 -6.20 -19.70
N MET A 72 7.00 -6.22 -18.39
CA MET A 72 7.26 -7.45 -17.64
C MET A 72 5.97 -8.23 -17.37
N LEU A 73 6.12 -9.54 -17.18
CA LEU A 73 5.02 -10.40 -16.73
C LEU A 73 4.70 -10.08 -15.27
N ALA A 74 3.41 -9.94 -14.95
CA ALA A 74 2.94 -9.71 -13.60
C ALA A 74 1.74 -10.60 -13.28
N SER A 75 1.62 -11.04 -12.04
CA SER A 75 0.39 -11.60 -11.47
C SER A 75 -0.32 -10.50 -10.70
N ILE A 76 -1.64 -10.39 -10.86
CA ILE A 76 -2.46 -9.40 -10.17
C ILE A 76 -3.58 -10.10 -9.40
N ASN A 77 -3.73 -9.76 -8.13
CA ASN A 77 -4.80 -10.25 -7.27
C ASN A 77 -5.44 -9.07 -6.54
N GLY A 78 -6.69 -8.78 -6.85
CA GLY A 78 -7.47 -7.70 -6.22
C GLY A 78 -8.21 -8.11 -4.95
N ALA A 79 -8.10 -9.36 -4.50
CA ALA A 79 -8.82 -9.83 -3.33
C ALA A 79 -8.45 -9.07 -2.06
N THR A 80 -9.47 -8.72 -1.26
CA THR A 80 -9.29 -8.04 0.02
C THR A 80 -10.11 -8.74 1.09
N GLN A 81 -9.59 -8.82 2.31
CA GLN A 81 -10.30 -9.34 3.47
C GLN A 81 -9.85 -8.61 4.72
N ILE A 82 -10.79 -8.22 5.59
CA ILE A 82 -10.52 -7.57 6.87
C ILE A 82 -11.09 -8.33 8.07
N ARG A 83 -11.82 -9.44 7.83
CA ARG A 83 -12.32 -10.33 8.88
C ARG A 83 -11.45 -11.58 8.98
N ALA A 84 -11.13 -12.01 10.19
CA ALA A 84 -10.31 -13.20 10.47
C ALA A 84 -8.90 -13.16 9.84
N GLY A 85 -8.35 -11.99 9.66
CA GLY A 85 -7.07 -11.73 9.02
C GLY A 85 -7.16 -10.58 8.02
N VAL A 86 -6.02 -10.07 7.59
CA VAL A 86 -5.95 -9.00 6.59
C VAL A 86 -5.35 -9.57 5.31
N ILE A 87 -6.15 -9.61 4.25
CA ILE A 87 -5.67 -9.86 2.89
C ILE A 87 -5.70 -8.52 2.17
N ARG A 88 -4.59 -8.12 1.59
CA ARG A 88 -4.44 -6.91 0.77
C ARG A 88 -4.29 -7.28 -0.70
N PRO A 89 -4.73 -6.42 -1.62
CA PRO A 89 -4.43 -6.62 -3.04
C PRO A 89 -2.92 -6.69 -3.27
N GLU A 90 -2.51 -7.50 -4.23
CA GLU A 90 -1.10 -7.69 -4.53
C GLU A 90 -0.83 -7.71 -6.03
N ILE A 91 0.35 -7.24 -6.42
CA ILE A 91 0.91 -7.34 -7.76
C ILE A 91 2.28 -7.98 -7.61
N ILE A 92 2.47 -9.16 -8.20
CA ILE A 92 3.73 -9.89 -8.14
C ILE A 92 4.40 -9.80 -9.51
N ILE A 93 5.57 -9.17 -9.55
CA ILE A 93 6.41 -9.06 -10.75
C ILE A 93 7.68 -9.87 -10.47
N PRO A 94 7.86 -11.05 -11.09
CA PRO A 94 9.01 -11.89 -10.80
C PRO A 94 10.30 -11.22 -11.29
N ASN A 95 11.24 -11.00 -10.38
CA ASN A 95 12.58 -10.56 -10.71
C ASN A 95 13.43 -11.80 -11.06
N ARG A 96 13.76 -11.97 -12.35
CA ARG A 96 14.55 -13.12 -12.83
C ARG A 96 16.04 -13.00 -12.53
N ASP A 97 16.50 -11.81 -12.21
CA ASP A 97 17.92 -11.52 -11.91
C ASP A 97 18.23 -11.50 -10.41
N ALA A 98 17.22 -11.71 -9.57
CA ALA A 98 17.42 -11.90 -8.15
C ALA A 98 18.11 -13.25 -7.93
N THR A 99 19.41 -13.25 -7.84
CA THR A 99 20.16 -14.35 -7.25
C THR A 99 19.74 -14.44 -5.80
N SER A 100 19.23 -15.61 -5.41
CA SER A 100 18.91 -15.95 -4.02
C SER A 100 20.18 -15.82 -3.15
N GLN A 101 20.44 -14.64 -2.65
CA GLN A 101 21.55 -14.35 -1.73
C GLN A 101 21.08 -13.98 -0.33
N ASP A 102 19.87 -14.27 0.05
CA ASP A 102 19.42 -14.05 1.43
C ASP A 102 18.67 -15.26 1.99
N GLU A 103 19.37 -16.41 2.08
CA GLU A 103 18.96 -17.51 2.97
C GLU A 103 19.51 -17.36 4.41
N ASP A 104 20.07 -16.24 4.79
CA ASP A 104 20.31 -15.94 6.21
C ASP A 104 19.15 -15.14 6.76
N GLY A 105 18.06 -15.88 6.99
CA GLY A 105 16.84 -15.41 7.61
C GLY A 105 17.06 -14.85 9.00
N ASN A 106 17.31 -13.58 9.05
CA ASN A 106 16.87 -12.74 10.15
C ASN A 106 15.83 -11.78 9.57
N GLU A 107 14.64 -12.34 9.27
CA GLU A 107 13.44 -11.54 9.17
C GLU A 107 13.24 -10.84 10.51
N THR A 108 13.89 -9.72 10.68
CA THR A 108 13.46 -8.72 11.66
C THR A 108 12.12 -8.20 11.15
N LEU A 109 11.06 -8.98 11.43
CA LEU A 109 9.65 -8.62 11.21
C LEU A 109 9.30 -7.36 12.01
N GLY A 110 10.03 -6.25 11.78
CA GLY A 110 9.83 -5.03 12.54
C GLY A 110 10.59 -3.85 11.96
N ILE A 111 10.13 -2.66 12.33
CA ILE A 111 10.80 -1.41 12.02
C ILE A 111 12.13 -1.36 12.80
N THR A 112 13.24 -1.18 12.09
CA THR A 112 14.58 -1.01 12.63
C THR A 112 15.15 0.36 12.24
N GLU A 113 16.21 0.80 12.90
CA GLU A 113 16.96 1.98 12.44
C GLU A 113 17.52 1.72 11.03
N GLY A 114 17.40 2.72 10.17
CA GLY A 114 17.74 2.61 8.74
C GLY A 114 16.61 2.09 7.86
N SER A 115 15.51 1.55 8.43
CA SER A 115 14.36 1.12 7.63
C SER A 115 13.76 2.30 6.86
N LEU A 116 13.46 2.07 5.58
CA LEU A 116 12.64 2.98 4.80
C LEU A 116 11.17 2.75 5.16
N VAL A 117 10.47 3.82 5.52
CA VAL A 117 9.08 3.73 5.97
C VAL A 117 8.19 4.76 5.29
N ARG A 118 6.95 4.37 5.07
CA ARG A 118 5.88 5.24 4.61
C ARG A 118 4.97 5.60 5.78
N VAL A 119 4.61 6.87 5.88
CA VAL A 119 3.64 7.34 6.88
C VAL A 119 2.22 7.10 6.39
N ILE A 120 1.42 6.36 7.17
CA ILE A 120 0.05 5.97 6.80
C ILE A 120 -1.04 6.78 7.52
N ARG A 121 -0.68 7.86 8.20
CA ARG A 121 -1.63 8.76 8.91
C ARG A 121 -1.27 10.23 8.75
N SER A 122 -2.32 11.07 8.78
CA SER A 122 -2.17 12.54 8.84
C SER A 122 -1.37 12.97 10.10
N PRO A 123 -0.58 14.05 10.07
CA PRO A 123 -0.47 15.05 8.98
C PRO A 123 0.52 14.67 7.87
N ASN A 124 1.36 13.67 8.06
CA ASN A 124 2.42 13.31 7.11
C ASN A 124 2.04 12.14 6.19
N PHE A 125 0.76 11.88 5.99
CA PHE A 125 0.27 10.78 5.17
C PHE A 125 0.94 10.72 3.80
N GLY A 126 1.40 9.51 3.42
CA GLY A 126 2.02 9.23 2.12
C GLY A 126 3.49 9.64 1.99
N LYS A 127 4.03 10.38 2.96
CA LYS A 127 5.45 10.71 2.95
C LYS A 127 6.29 9.48 3.26
N ILE A 128 7.47 9.43 2.65
CA ILE A 128 8.47 8.40 2.88
C ILE A 128 9.68 9.01 3.56
N GLY A 129 10.25 8.28 4.49
CA GLY A 129 11.44 8.70 5.20
C GLY A 129 12.21 7.52 5.76
N THR A 130 13.37 7.78 6.30
CA THR A 130 14.24 6.78 6.91
C THR A 130 14.14 6.87 8.43
N VAL A 131 14.01 5.72 9.09
CA VAL A 131 14.02 5.64 10.55
C VAL A 131 15.42 5.96 11.06
N THR A 132 15.54 7.00 11.89
CA THR A 132 16.83 7.43 12.47
C THR A 132 16.99 6.97 13.90
N ASP A 133 15.90 6.77 14.64
CA ASP A 133 15.94 6.29 16.02
C ASP A 133 14.60 5.64 16.43
N LEU A 134 14.68 4.71 17.37
CA LEU A 134 13.55 3.95 17.91
C LEU A 134 13.52 3.99 19.44
N PRO A 135 13.18 5.14 20.06
CA PRO A 135 13.15 5.28 21.50
C PRO A 135 12.34 4.16 22.16
N PRO A 136 12.87 3.50 23.22
CA PRO A 136 12.15 2.45 23.93
C PRO A 136 11.01 3.00 24.82
N GLU A 137 11.09 4.27 25.21
CA GLU A 137 10.11 4.90 26.08
C GLU A 137 8.80 5.18 25.33
N LEU A 138 7.70 5.09 26.10
CA LEU A 138 6.40 5.50 25.60
C LEU A 138 6.30 7.03 25.59
N ARG A 139 5.81 7.60 24.51
CA ARG A 139 5.49 9.03 24.39
C ARG A 139 3.99 9.27 24.52
N LYS A 140 3.63 10.31 25.27
CA LYS A 140 2.25 10.78 25.36
C LYS A 140 1.92 11.61 24.12
N MET A 141 0.91 11.18 23.37
CA MET A 141 0.41 11.90 22.21
C MET A 141 -0.65 12.94 22.61
N GLU A 142 -1.00 13.82 21.68
CA GLU A 142 -2.10 14.79 21.86
C GLU A 142 -3.44 14.13 22.22
N SER A 143 -3.64 12.89 21.78
CA SER A 143 -4.79 12.04 22.14
C SER A 143 -4.73 11.45 23.55
N GLU A 144 -3.76 11.88 24.39
CA GLU A 144 -3.46 11.36 25.72
C GLU A 144 -3.01 9.87 25.76
N THR A 145 -2.94 9.21 24.62
CA THR A 145 -2.51 7.81 24.52
C THR A 145 -0.98 7.72 24.63
N MET A 146 -0.51 6.73 25.38
CA MET A 146 0.92 6.40 25.48
C MET A 146 1.28 5.41 24.37
N VAL A 147 2.19 5.80 23.47
CA VAL A 147 2.57 4.98 22.30
C VAL A 147 4.09 4.92 22.14
N ARG A 148 4.57 3.87 21.47
CA ARG A 148 5.95 3.80 20.98
C ARG A 148 6.05 4.62 19.71
N ILE A 149 7.08 5.47 19.64
CA ILE A 149 7.37 6.29 18.47
C ILE A 149 8.60 5.78 17.71
N ALA A 150 8.76 6.24 16.48
CA ALA A 150 9.99 6.25 15.73
C ALA A 150 10.33 7.70 15.36
N ILE A 151 11.62 8.02 15.32
CA ILE A 151 12.11 9.28 14.75
C ILE A 151 12.46 9.02 13.30
N ILE A 152 11.87 9.80 12.41
CA ILE A 152 11.98 9.59 10.96
C ILE A 152 12.51 10.86 10.33
N ASP A 153 13.54 10.72 9.50
CA ASP A 153 14.00 11.78 8.62
C ASP A 153 13.17 11.75 7.33
N ILE A 154 12.51 12.87 7.05
CA ILE A 154 11.76 13.09 5.81
C ILE A 154 12.30 14.39 5.20
N ASP A 155 12.98 14.31 4.06
CA ASP A 155 13.52 15.46 3.34
C ASP A 155 14.50 16.33 4.19
N GLY A 156 15.23 15.71 5.12
CA GLY A 156 16.17 16.40 6.01
C GLY A 156 15.54 17.01 7.27
N ALA A 157 14.25 16.76 7.52
CA ALA A 157 13.54 17.13 8.73
C ALA A 157 13.15 15.90 9.54
N GLN A 158 13.35 15.97 10.87
CA GLN A 158 12.99 14.87 11.77
C GLN A 158 11.56 15.01 12.29
N PHE A 159 10.85 13.89 12.31
CA PHE A 159 9.48 13.77 12.80
C PHE A 159 9.35 12.62 13.80
N GLU A 160 8.69 12.88 14.93
CA GLU A 160 8.27 11.85 15.87
C GLU A 160 6.93 11.27 15.42
N ILE A 161 6.90 10.02 14.99
CA ILE A 161 5.69 9.37 14.46
C ILE A 161 5.42 8.07 15.23
N PRO A 162 4.17 7.81 15.65
CA PRO A 162 3.81 6.52 16.24
C PRO A 162 4.18 5.36 15.32
N ARG A 163 4.80 4.31 15.85
CA ARG A 163 5.20 3.13 15.05
C ARG A 163 4.00 2.48 14.35
N SER A 164 2.82 2.54 14.95
CA SER A 164 1.57 2.06 14.35
C SER A 164 1.10 2.85 13.13
N ASN A 165 1.69 4.02 12.88
CA ASN A 165 1.37 4.88 11.74
C ASN A 165 2.43 4.79 10.63
N LEU A 166 3.25 3.76 10.67
CA LEU A 166 4.33 3.50 9.73
C LEU A 166 4.14 2.15 9.06
N GLU A 167 4.48 2.11 7.81
CA GLU A 167 4.58 0.91 6.99
C GLU A 167 6.01 0.81 6.44
N VAL A 168 6.64 -0.35 6.60
CA VAL A 168 7.99 -0.57 6.04
C VAL A 168 7.87 -0.64 4.53
N VAL A 169 8.74 0.07 3.84
CA VAL A 169 8.89 -0.02 2.38
C VAL A 169 10.12 -0.88 2.13
N GLU A 170 9.90 -2.09 1.67
CA GLU A 170 10.99 -2.95 1.22
C GLU A 170 11.48 -2.41 -0.13
N THR A 171 12.77 -2.10 -0.20
CA THR A 171 13.46 -1.80 -1.45
C THR A 171 14.41 -2.94 -1.72
N ASP A 172 14.15 -3.67 -2.80
CA ASP A 172 15.10 -4.63 -3.36
C ASP A 172 16.40 -3.94 -3.82
#